data_9557f250dd0a1715ab31409b0076c33a
#
_entry.id   9557f250dd0a1715ab31409b0076c33a
#
_cell.length_a   1.000
_cell.length_b   1.000
_cell.length_c   1.000
_cell.angle_alpha   90.00
_cell.angle_beta   90.00
_cell.angle_gamma   90.00
#
_symmetry.space_group_name_H-M   'P 1'
#
loop_
_entity.id
_entity.type
_entity.pdbx_description
1 polymer ?
#
loop_
_entity_poly.entity_id
_entity_poly.type
_entity_poly.pdbx_seq_one_letter_code
_entity_poly.pdbx_strand_id
1 'polypeptide(L)'
;MQFDSDWLLWQLADSAFPSGGFAHSGGLEAARQTGEVPRGEDLREFVKASLLQAATAAAPYALAARATPDVIAQLDRRYDAFLSNHVANRASRAQGQGFLAASVRTLGMPALRELALRIRADDLPGHWPVVFGAVGGCLGLSPRHLARLLLFITLRGLISSAVRLGVVGPMHAQSLQFELHDYGDWLVERSLETDIEEAAQTAPVIELLQGLHDRLYSKLFLS
;
A
#
# COMPACT_ATOMS: atom_id res chain seq x y z
N MET A 1 25.55 0.12 -3.65
CA MET A 1 25.41 -1.30 -4.04
C MET A 1 24.01 -1.43 -4.62
N GLN A 2 23.90 -1.69 -5.91
CA GLN A 2 22.60 -1.82 -6.59
C GLN A 2 22.12 -3.25 -6.37
N PHE A 3 21.09 -3.43 -5.56
CA PHE A 3 20.45 -4.73 -5.38
C PHE A 3 19.44 -4.94 -6.51
N ASP A 4 19.91 -5.29 -7.68
CA ASP A 4 19.06 -5.77 -8.79
C ASP A 4 18.83 -7.27 -8.61
N SER A 5 18.32 -7.63 -7.43
CA SER A 5 18.11 -9.02 -7.04
C SER A 5 16.62 -9.29 -6.87
N ASP A 6 16.09 -10.14 -7.74
CA ASP A 6 14.71 -10.64 -7.63
C ASP A 6 14.43 -11.25 -6.24
N TRP A 7 15.44 -11.81 -5.58
CA TRP A 7 15.31 -12.32 -4.20
C TRP A 7 14.84 -11.26 -3.21
N LEU A 8 15.34 -10.03 -3.33
CA LEU A 8 14.92 -8.92 -2.46
C LEU A 8 13.47 -8.53 -2.76
N LEU A 9 13.08 -8.48 -4.04
CA LEU A 9 11.70 -8.19 -4.43
C LEU A 9 10.75 -9.27 -3.89
N TRP A 10 11.10 -10.53 -4.03
CA TRP A 10 10.29 -11.64 -3.50
C TRP A 10 10.20 -11.61 -1.97
N GLN A 11 11.31 -11.30 -1.27
CA GLN A 11 11.30 -11.15 0.17
C GLN A 11 10.38 -10.03 0.65
N LEU A 12 10.43 -8.85 0.01
CA LEU A 12 9.54 -7.72 0.34
C LEU A 12 8.08 -7.99 -0.07
N ALA A 13 7.90 -8.77 -1.14
CA ALA A 13 6.58 -9.19 -1.62
C ALA A 13 5.99 -10.34 -0.78
N ASP A 14 6.75 -11.03 0.03
CA ASP A 14 6.25 -12.16 0.83
C ASP A 14 5.23 -11.69 1.89
N SER A 15 4.19 -12.50 2.09
CA SER A 15 3.18 -12.27 3.13
C SER A 15 3.75 -12.39 4.55
N ALA A 16 4.84 -13.12 4.73
CA ALA A 16 5.55 -13.26 5.99
C ALA A 16 6.42 -12.04 6.32
N PHE A 17 6.70 -11.15 5.35
CA PHE A 17 7.41 -9.92 5.66
C PHE A 17 6.53 -9.02 6.55
N PRO A 18 7.00 -8.65 7.76
CA PRO A 18 6.14 -8.09 8.80
C PRO A 18 5.85 -6.59 8.59
N SER A 19 5.22 -6.26 7.45
CA SER A 19 4.86 -4.89 7.07
C SER A 19 3.59 -4.34 7.75
N GLY A 20 2.88 -5.18 8.52
CA GLY A 20 1.60 -4.79 9.14
C GLY A 20 0.40 -4.75 8.19
N GLY A 21 0.57 -4.87 6.88
CA GLY A 21 -0.51 -4.76 5.89
C GLY A 21 -1.61 -5.82 6.04
N PHE A 22 -1.29 -6.97 6.62
CA PHE A 22 -2.25 -8.05 6.90
C PHE A 22 -3.40 -7.63 7.86
N ALA A 23 -3.19 -6.61 8.67
CA ALA A 23 -4.19 -6.12 9.63
C ALA A 23 -5.25 -5.19 9.02
N HIS A 24 -5.11 -4.84 7.75
CA HIS A 24 -5.94 -3.83 7.09
C HIS A 24 -6.68 -4.43 5.89
N SER A 25 -8.00 -4.19 5.82
CA SER A 25 -8.85 -4.70 4.74
C SER A 25 -8.97 -3.74 3.55
N GLY A 26 -8.51 -2.49 3.69
CA GLY A 26 -8.66 -1.46 2.66
C GLY A 26 -10.12 -1.09 2.36
N GLY A 27 -11.03 -1.23 3.35
CA GLY A 27 -12.47 -0.99 3.18
C GLY A 27 -13.27 -2.21 2.76
N LEU A 28 -12.63 -3.34 2.41
CA LEU A 28 -13.33 -4.54 1.93
C LEU A 28 -14.23 -5.16 3.01
N GLU A 29 -13.83 -5.11 4.29
CA GLU A 29 -14.67 -5.60 5.38
C GLU A 29 -15.98 -4.81 5.49
N ALA A 30 -15.90 -3.48 5.39
CA ALA A 30 -17.09 -2.64 5.36
C ALA A 30 -17.93 -2.90 4.11
N ALA A 31 -17.30 -3.00 2.92
CA ALA A 31 -17.99 -3.33 1.68
C ALA A 31 -18.73 -4.67 1.76
N ARG A 32 -18.15 -5.66 2.42
CA ARG A 32 -18.79 -6.97 2.65
C ARG A 32 -20.00 -6.87 3.59
N GLN A 33 -19.87 -6.10 4.68
CA GLN A 33 -20.95 -5.96 5.68
C GLN A 33 -22.08 -5.06 5.20
N THR A 34 -21.82 -4.07 4.36
CA THR A 34 -22.84 -3.18 3.77
C THR A 34 -23.53 -3.79 2.54
N GLY A 35 -23.01 -4.90 2.02
CA GLY A 35 -23.57 -5.57 0.84
C GLY A 35 -23.07 -5.03 -0.50
N GLU A 36 -22.07 -4.14 -0.52
CA GLU A 36 -21.47 -3.60 -1.75
C GLU A 36 -20.61 -4.65 -2.47
N VAL A 37 -20.00 -5.57 -1.73
CA VAL A 37 -19.24 -6.70 -2.26
C VAL A 37 -19.75 -8.01 -1.67
N PRO A 38 -20.96 -8.45 -2.04
CA PRO A 38 -21.54 -9.68 -1.52
C PRO A 38 -20.92 -10.94 -2.14
N ARG A 39 -20.38 -10.86 -3.36
CA ARG A 39 -19.89 -11.99 -4.17
C ARG A 39 -18.61 -11.68 -4.91
N GLY A 40 -17.98 -12.73 -5.48
CA GLY A 40 -16.69 -12.63 -6.17
C GLY A 40 -16.67 -11.75 -7.42
N GLU A 41 -17.79 -11.60 -8.14
CA GLU A 41 -17.85 -10.69 -9.31
C GLU A 41 -17.70 -9.23 -8.90
N ASP A 42 -18.36 -8.84 -7.81
CA ASP A 42 -18.27 -7.49 -7.26
C ASP A 42 -16.86 -7.22 -6.70
N LEU A 43 -16.18 -8.27 -6.21
CA LEU A 43 -14.82 -8.19 -5.71
C LEU A 43 -13.84 -7.72 -6.80
N ARG A 44 -13.99 -8.17 -8.06
CA ARG A 44 -13.12 -7.78 -9.17
C ARG A 44 -13.10 -6.26 -9.35
N GLU A 45 -14.28 -5.64 -9.40
CA GLU A 45 -14.39 -4.20 -9.60
C GLU A 45 -13.88 -3.42 -8.39
N PHE A 46 -14.15 -3.91 -7.17
CA PHE A 46 -13.57 -3.33 -5.96
C PHE A 46 -12.04 -3.36 -5.97
N VAL A 47 -11.44 -4.49 -6.34
CA VAL A 47 -9.98 -4.64 -6.43
C VAL A 47 -9.40 -3.72 -7.50
N LYS A 48 -10.01 -3.65 -8.70
CA LYS A 48 -9.57 -2.76 -9.78
C LYS A 48 -9.60 -1.29 -9.37
N ALA A 49 -10.69 -0.85 -8.73
CA ALA A 49 -10.81 0.52 -8.22
C ALA A 49 -9.77 0.84 -7.14
N SER A 50 -9.53 -0.11 -6.23
CA SER A 50 -8.50 0.04 -5.18
C SER A 50 -7.09 0.12 -5.75
N LEU A 51 -6.77 -0.70 -6.77
CA LEU A 51 -5.48 -0.67 -7.45
C LEU A 51 -5.29 0.63 -8.23
N LEU A 52 -6.33 1.11 -8.93
CA LEU A 52 -6.28 2.40 -9.61
C LEU A 52 -6.00 3.53 -8.62
N GLN A 53 -6.69 3.56 -7.49
CA GLN A 53 -6.43 4.53 -6.43
C GLN A 53 -5.00 4.41 -5.89
N ALA A 54 -4.48 3.21 -5.67
CA ALA A 54 -3.08 3.04 -5.24
C ALA A 54 -2.10 3.58 -6.29
N ALA A 55 -2.37 3.36 -7.57
CA ALA A 55 -1.53 3.85 -8.68
C ALA A 55 -1.56 5.38 -8.81
N THR A 56 -2.72 6.02 -8.56
CA THR A 56 -2.89 7.48 -8.76
C THR A 56 -2.69 8.29 -7.49
N ALA A 57 -2.86 7.71 -6.30
CA ALA A 57 -2.74 8.41 -5.03
C ALA A 57 -1.45 8.04 -4.26
N ALA A 58 -1.14 6.76 -4.13
CA ALA A 58 -0.01 6.30 -3.31
C ALA A 58 1.31 6.23 -4.09
N ALA A 59 1.28 5.71 -5.32
CA ALA A 59 2.49 5.49 -6.11
C ALA A 59 3.27 6.79 -6.42
N PRO A 60 2.64 7.95 -6.76
CA PRO A 60 3.38 9.19 -6.97
C PRO A 60 4.19 9.61 -5.75
N TYR A 61 3.63 9.50 -4.54
CA TYR A 61 4.37 9.80 -3.31
C TYR A 61 5.51 8.80 -3.05
N ALA A 62 5.30 7.52 -3.32
CA ALA A 62 6.35 6.52 -3.18
C ALA A 62 7.50 6.76 -4.16
N LEU A 63 7.19 7.08 -5.40
CA LEU A 63 8.19 7.38 -6.44
C LEU A 63 8.96 8.66 -6.13
N ALA A 64 8.29 9.72 -5.66
CA ALA A 64 8.94 10.97 -5.25
C ALA A 64 9.86 10.75 -4.04
N ALA A 65 9.41 10.02 -3.01
CA ALA A 65 10.22 9.73 -1.82
C ALA A 65 11.43 8.85 -2.14
N ARG A 66 11.31 7.93 -3.11
CA ARG A 66 12.43 7.14 -3.64
C ARG A 66 13.49 8.02 -4.31
N ALA A 67 13.04 8.97 -5.12
CA ALA A 67 13.92 9.81 -5.95
C ALA A 67 14.65 10.88 -5.14
N THR A 68 13.99 11.42 -4.11
CA THR A 68 14.48 12.60 -3.38
C THR A 68 14.33 12.40 -1.86
N PRO A 69 15.28 11.68 -1.22
CA PRO A 69 15.20 11.43 0.22
C PRO A 69 15.18 12.70 1.08
N ASP A 70 15.73 13.80 0.60
CA ASP A 70 15.84 15.05 1.36
C ASP A 70 14.48 15.72 1.61
N VAL A 71 13.50 15.48 0.78
CA VAL A 71 12.14 16.05 0.92
C VAL A 71 11.13 15.14 1.62
N ILE A 72 11.60 14.05 2.25
CA ILE A 72 10.71 13.06 2.89
C ILE A 72 9.76 13.71 3.90
N ALA A 73 10.25 14.68 4.68
CA ALA A 73 9.44 15.38 5.66
C ALA A 73 8.29 16.18 5.02
N GLN A 74 8.58 16.83 3.89
CA GLN A 74 7.56 17.56 3.13
C GLN A 74 6.54 16.60 2.53
N LEU A 75 7.02 15.50 1.92
CA LEU A 75 6.14 14.50 1.30
C LEU A 75 5.22 13.83 2.31
N ASP A 76 5.73 13.48 3.49
CA ASP A 76 4.98 12.77 4.50
C ASP A 76 3.89 13.67 5.12
N ARG A 77 4.21 14.93 5.44
CA ARG A 77 3.21 15.90 5.89
C ARG A 77 2.19 16.25 4.82
N ARG A 78 2.62 16.33 3.54
CA ARG A 78 1.69 16.53 2.41
C ARG A 78 0.75 15.34 2.26
N TYR A 79 1.25 14.11 2.39
CA TYR A 79 0.42 12.91 2.33
C TYR A 79 -0.55 12.82 3.51
N ASP A 80 -0.14 13.25 4.71
CA ASP A 80 -1.01 13.33 5.89
C ASP A 80 -2.21 14.26 5.65
N ALA A 81 -1.97 15.42 5.05
CA ALA A 81 -3.04 16.35 4.66
C ALA A 81 -3.89 15.84 3.49
N PHE A 82 -3.28 15.12 2.53
CA PHE A 82 -3.95 14.55 1.37
C PHE A 82 -4.91 13.42 1.76
N LEU A 83 -4.56 12.61 2.75
CA LEU A 83 -5.34 11.46 3.20
C LEU A 83 -6.34 11.86 4.29
N SER A 84 -7.45 12.47 3.87
CA SER A 84 -8.46 13.05 4.78
C SER A 84 -9.28 12.00 5.55
N ASN A 85 -9.36 10.77 5.05
CA ASN A 85 -10.03 9.67 5.73
C ASN A 85 -9.24 9.23 6.97
N HIS A 86 -9.78 9.44 8.16
CA HIS A 86 -9.09 9.17 9.43
C HIS A 86 -8.73 7.68 9.63
N VAL A 87 -9.55 6.74 9.11
CA VAL A 87 -9.27 5.30 9.19
C VAL A 87 -8.09 4.94 8.28
N ALA A 88 -8.14 5.39 7.03
CA ALA A 88 -7.07 5.17 6.07
C ALA A 88 -5.76 5.86 6.49
N ASN A 89 -5.84 7.07 7.06
CA ASN A 89 -4.70 7.82 7.59
C ASN A 89 -4.02 7.02 8.72
N ARG A 90 -4.77 6.59 9.73
CA ARG A 90 -4.26 5.77 10.83
C ARG A 90 -3.64 4.45 10.34
N ALA A 91 -4.29 3.77 9.41
CA ALA A 91 -3.79 2.53 8.81
C ALA A 91 -2.47 2.75 8.05
N SER A 92 -2.41 3.79 7.22
CA SER A 92 -1.21 4.15 6.45
C SER A 92 -0.01 4.43 7.35
N ARG A 93 -0.21 5.17 8.45
CA ARG A 93 0.84 5.46 9.44
C ARG A 93 1.31 4.19 10.14
N ALA A 94 0.39 3.36 10.61
CA ALA A 94 0.73 2.10 11.28
C ALA A 94 1.52 1.16 10.35
N GLN A 95 1.08 1.05 9.10
CA GLN A 95 1.74 0.20 8.10
C GLN A 95 3.14 0.73 7.72
N GLY A 96 3.28 2.03 7.50
CA GLY A 96 4.57 2.62 7.16
C GLY A 96 5.59 2.49 8.30
N GLN A 97 5.19 2.80 9.52
CA GLN A 97 6.05 2.63 10.71
C GLN A 97 6.43 1.16 10.94
N GLY A 98 5.47 0.23 10.79
CA GLY A 98 5.72 -1.21 10.90
C GLY A 98 6.71 -1.71 9.84
N PHE A 99 6.52 -1.29 8.58
CA PHE A 99 7.41 -1.65 7.49
C PHE A 99 8.83 -1.12 7.68
N LEU A 100 8.99 0.14 8.12
CA LEU A 100 10.29 0.71 8.41
C LEU A 100 11.01 -0.06 9.52
N ALA A 101 10.31 -0.33 10.63
CA ALA A 101 10.86 -1.08 11.74
C ALA A 101 11.29 -2.50 11.33
N ALA A 102 10.48 -3.17 10.52
CA ALA A 102 10.81 -4.48 9.96
C ALA A 102 12.04 -4.39 9.05
N SER A 103 12.08 -3.44 8.12
CA SER A 103 13.19 -3.26 7.18
C SER A 103 14.51 -2.98 7.90
N VAL A 104 14.50 -2.11 8.91
CA VAL A 104 15.69 -1.83 9.73
C VAL A 104 16.23 -3.08 10.42
N ARG A 105 15.33 -3.89 10.99
CA ARG A 105 15.70 -5.10 11.75
C ARG A 105 16.17 -6.25 10.87
N THR A 106 15.51 -6.44 9.71
CA THR A 106 15.76 -7.61 8.86
C THR A 106 16.89 -7.38 7.86
N LEU A 107 17.01 -6.17 7.31
CA LEU A 107 17.98 -5.88 6.25
C LEU A 107 19.28 -5.27 6.80
N GLY A 108 19.27 -4.70 8.00
CA GLY A 108 20.47 -4.27 8.73
C GLY A 108 21.28 -3.14 8.11
N MET A 109 20.77 -2.46 7.07
CA MET A 109 21.50 -1.44 6.32
C MET A 109 21.61 -0.12 7.10
N PRO A 110 22.79 0.53 7.11
CA PRO A 110 22.99 1.84 7.77
C PRO A 110 22.00 2.89 7.28
N ALA A 111 21.77 3.01 5.96
CA ALA A 111 20.85 3.97 5.37
C ALA A 111 19.41 3.85 5.91
N LEU A 112 18.94 2.63 6.19
CA LEU A 112 17.61 2.41 6.78
C LEU A 112 17.55 2.88 8.24
N ARG A 113 18.65 2.75 8.98
CA ARG A 113 18.76 3.27 10.36
C ARG A 113 18.73 4.79 10.37
N GLU A 114 19.47 5.42 9.46
CA GLU A 114 19.48 6.87 9.30
C GLU A 114 18.10 7.40 8.93
N LEU A 115 17.41 6.74 8.00
CA LEU A 115 16.04 7.06 7.62
C LEU A 115 15.09 6.99 8.84
N ALA A 116 15.19 5.93 9.65
CA ALA A 116 14.37 5.76 10.83
C ALA A 116 14.66 6.83 11.90
N LEU A 117 15.93 7.19 12.11
CA LEU A 117 16.31 8.27 13.01
C LEU A 117 15.77 9.62 12.55
N ARG A 118 15.84 9.91 11.26
CA ARG A 118 15.31 11.15 10.67
C ARG A 118 13.79 11.25 10.83
N ILE A 119 13.04 10.19 10.48
CA ILE A 119 11.58 10.16 10.64
C ILE A 119 11.19 10.44 12.09
N ARG A 120 11.93 9.86 13.04
CA ARG A 120 11.69 10.07 14.48
C ARG A 120 12.08 11.48 14.92
N ALA A 121 13.22 12.00 14.49
CA ALA A 121 13.73 13.33 14.89
C ALA A 121 12.80 14.46 14.40
N ASP A 122 12.25 14.32 13.20
CA ASP A 122 11.36 15.28 12.58
C ASP A 122 9.87 15.09 12.98
N ASP A 123 9.59 14.15 13.89
CA ASP A 123 8.24 13.75 14.34
C ASP A 123 7.26 13.55 13.17
N LEU A 124 7.68 12.73 12.20
CA LEU A 124 6.90 12.50 11.00
C LEU A 124 5.84 11.41 11.22
N PRO A 125 4.64 11.55 10.62
CA PRO A 125 3.60 10.53 10.63
C PRO A 125 4.07 9.14 10.19
N GLY A 126 4.95 9.05 9.20
CA GLY A 126 5.52 7.81 8.69
C GLY A 126 4.53 7.04 7.82
N HIS A 127 3.87 7.73 6.89
CA HIS A 127 2.88 7.14 5.99
C HIS A 127 3.46 6.07 5.07
N TRP A 128 2.64 5.03 4.83
CA TRP A 128 3.01 3.86 4.04
C TRP A 128 3.67 4.19 2.69
N PRO A 129 3.10 5.01 1.78
CA PRO A 129 3.72 5.23 0.47
C PRO A 129 5.06 5.95 0.58
N VAL A 130 5.16 6.94 1.45
CA VAL A 130 6.37 7.76 1.59
C VAL A 130 7.51 6.93 2.20
N VAL A 131 7.22 6.20 3.26
CA VAL A 131 8.21 5.31 3.90
C VAL A 131 8.61 4.18 2.95
N PHE A 132 7.65 3.57 2.25
CA PHE A 132 7.91 2.51 1.27
C PHE A 132 8.83 2.99 0.15
N GLY A 133 8.55 4.19 -0.38
CA GLY A 133 9.39 4.83 -1.39
C GLY A 133 10.80 5.10 -0.91
N ALA A 134 10.94 5.71 0.27
CA ALA A 134 12.25 6.02 0.85
C ALA A 134 13.07 4.74 1.15
N VAL A 135 12.45 3.70 1.69
CA VAL A 135 13.08 2.38 1.88
C VAL A 135 13.52 1.80 0.53
N GLY A 136 12.64 1.84 -0.48
CA GLY A 136 12.96 1.40 -1.84
C GLY A 136 14.15 2.15 -2.45
N GLY A 137 14.26 3.45 -2.17
CA GLY A 137 15.43 4.27 -2.54
C GLY A 137 16.71 3.80 -1.85
N CYS A 138 16.68 3.58 -0.54
CA CYS A 138 17.81 3.02 0.22
C CYS A 138 18.25 1.64 -0.31
N LEU A 139 17.31 0.85 -0.81
CA LEU A 139 17.55 -0.48 -1.37
C LEU A 139 17.96 -0.46 -2.85
N GLY A 140 17.95 0.71 -3.50
CA GLY A 140 18.31 0.86 -4.91
C GLY A 140 17.29 0.28 -5.89
N LEU A 141 16.03 0.09 -5.46
CA LEU A 141 14.97 -0.41 -6.35
C LEU A 141 14.73 0.58 -7.50
N SER A 142 14.55 0.08 -8.72
CA SER A 142 14.16 0.94 -9.84
C SER A 142 12.75 1.50 -9.63
N PRO A 143 12.39 2.65 -10.26
CA PRO A 143 11.03 3.20 -10.16
C PRO A 143 9.96 2.16 -10.54
N ARG A 144 10.22 1.40 -11.60
CA ARG A 144 9.32 0.34 -12.11
C ARG A 144 9.14 -0.79 -11.10
N HIS A 145 10.23 -1.27 -10.49
CA HIS A 145 10.16 -2.31 -9.46
C HIS A 145 9.44 -1.82 -8.22
N LEU A 146 9.65 -0.56 -7.81
CA LEU A 146 8.97 0.03 -6.67
C LEU A 146 7.45 0.14 -6.91
N ALA A 147 7.03 0.68 -8.06
CA ALA A 147 5.61 0.80 -8.41
C ALA A 147 4.94 -0.57 -8.50
N ARG A 148 5.57 -1.53 -9.19
CA ARG A 148 5.08 -2.90 -9.31
C ARG A 148 4.93 -3.58 -7.95
N LEU A 149 5.91 -3.44 -7.08
CA LEU A 149 5.88 -4.03 -5.73
C LEU A 149 4.78 -3.41 -4.87
N LEU A 150 4.59 -2.08 -4.92
CA LEU A 150 3.52 -1.39 -4.20
C LEU A 150 2.15 -1.90 -4.65
N LEU A 151 1.91 -1.98 -5.95
CA LEU A 151 0.64 -2.46 -6.51
C LEU A 151 0.42 -3.96 -6.21
N PHE A 152 1.47 -4.77 -6.30
CA PHE A 152 1.39 -6.19 -5.96
C PHE A 152 1.05 -6.42 -4.49
N ILE A 153 1.69 -5.69 -3.56
CA ILE A 153 1.39 -5.77 -2.12
C ILE A 153 -0.07 -5.36 -1.86
N THR A 154 -0.55 -4.32 -2.53
CA THR A 154 -1.95 -3.88 -2.44
C THR A 154 -2.91 -4.96 -2.94
N LEU A 155 -2.67 -5.50 -4.14
CA LEU A 155 -3.48 -6.58 -4.73
C LEU A 155 -3.52 -7.80 -3.80
N ARG A 156 -2.35 -8.30 -3.41
CA ARG A 156 -2.23 -9.46 -2.51
C ARG A 156 -2.96 -9.24 -1.19
N GLY A 157 -2.86 -8.03 -0.61
CA GLY A 157 -3.55 -7.67 0.63
C GLY A 157 -5.06 -7.78 0.50
N LEU A 158 -5.64 -7.21 -0.57
CA LEU A 158 -7.07 -7.28 -0.86
C LEU A 158 -7.55 -8.71 -1.12
N ILE A 159 -6.82 -9.47 -1.94
CA ILE A 159 -7.13 -10.88 -2.23
C ILE A 159 -7.08 -11.73 -0.95
N SER A 160 -6.07 -11.56 -0.10
CA SER A 160 -5.98 -12.24 1.20
C SER A 160 -7.14 -11.86 2.12
N SER A 161 -7.51 -10.58 2.15
CA SER A 161 -8.65 -10.10 2.95
C SER A 161 -9.97 -10.69 2.45
N ALA A 162 -10.16 -10.80 1.14
CA ALA A 162 -11.36 -11.42 0.55
C ALA A 162 -11.51 -12.90 0.94
N VAL A 163 -10.42 -13.66 0.96
CA VAL A 163 -10.43 -15.06 1.42
C VAL A 163 -10.77 -15.13 2.91
N ARG A 164 -10.16 -14.30 3.75
CA ARG A 164 -10.40 -14.27 5.19
C ARG A 164 -11.84 -13.88 5.54
N LEU A 165 -12.44 -12.99 4.74
CA LEU A 165 -13.85 -12.57 4.90
C LEU A 165 -14.85 -13.59 4.31
N GLY A 166 -14.37 -14.65 3.67
CA GLY A 166 -15.23 -15.64 3.02
C GLY A 166 -15.98 -15.11 1.80
N VAL A 167 -15.48 -14.05 1.16
CA VAL A 167 -16.05 -13.51 -0.10
C VAL A 167 -15.74 -14.45 -1.25
N VAL A 168 -14.54 -15.01 -1.30
CA VAL A 168 -14.08 -15.97 -2.30
C VAL A 168 -13.27 -17.09 -1.67
N GLY A 169 -13.25 -18.25 -2.30
CA GLY A 169 -12.33 -19.35 -1.95
C GLY A 169 -10.91 -19.11 -2.46
N PRO A 170 -9.90 -19.80 -1.89
CA PRO A 170 -8.49 -19.57 -2.22
C PRO A 170 -8.17 -19.76 -3.72
N MET A 171 -8.76 -20.75 -4.39
CA MET A 171 -8.53 -20.99 -5.82
C MET A 171 -9.05 -19.86 -6.69
N HIS A 172 -10.28 -19.41 -6.44
CA HIS A 172 -10.87 -18.27 -7.14
C HIS A 172 -10.08 -16.98 -6.88
N ALA A 173 -9.60 -16.78 -5.65
CA ALA A 173 -8.74 -15.66 -5.29
C ALA A 173 -7.46 -15.64 -6.15
N GLN A 174 -6.80 -16.78 -6.36
CA GLN A 174 -5.63 -16.90 -7.21
C GLN A 174 -5.95 -16.71 -8.70
N SER A 175 -7.09 -17.21 -9.17
CA SER A 175 -7.55 -16.94 -10.55
C SER A 175 -7.76 -15.45 -10.78
N LEU A 176 -8.43 -14.76 -9.86
CA LEU A 176 -8.64 -13.32 -9.94
C LEU A 176 -7.32 -12.54 -9.93
N GLN A 177 -6.37 -12.94 -9.07
CA GLN A 177 -5.04 -12.34 -9.04
C GLN A 177 -4.32 -12.53 -10.38
N PHE A 178 -4.41 -13.71 -10.99
CA PHE A 178 -3.83 -13.99 -12.30
C PHE A 178 -4.49 -13.14 -13.42
N GLU A 179 -5.81 -13.05 -13.44
CA GLU A 179 -6.55 -12.27 -14.43
C GLU A 179 -6.25 -10.76 -14.41
N LEU A 180 -5.76 -10.25 -13.28
CA LEU A 180 -5.42 -8.83 -13.10
C LEU A 180 -3.99 -8.47 -13.50
N HIS A 181 -3.19 -9.40 -14.06
CA HIS A 181 -1.80 -9.13 -14.43
C HIS A 181 -1.64 -7.97 -15.41
N ASP A 182 -2.36 -8.02 -16.54
CA ASP A 182 -2.26 -6.99 -17.58
C ASP A 182 -2.73 -5.63 -17.07
N TYR A 183 -3.78 -5.64 -16.24
CA TYR A 183 -4.26 -4.42 -15.59
C TYR A 183 -3.22 -3.87 -14.60
N GLY A 184 -2.56 -4.74 -13.84
CA GLY A 184 -1.46 -4.38 -12.94
C GLY A 184 -0.28 -3.75 -13.70
N ASP A 185 0.13 -4.33 -14.80
CA ASP A 185 1.23 -3.79 -15.62
C ASP A 185 0.84 -2.44 -16.26
N TRP A 186 -0.38 -2.29 -16.75
CA TRP A 186 -0.87 -0.98 -17.21
C TRP A 186 -0.86 0.08 -16.11
N LEU A 187 -1.24 -0.27 -14.88
CA LEU A 187 -1.18 0.63 -13.73
C LEU A 187 0.26 1.00 -13.34
N VAL A 188 1.22 0.10 -13.51
CA VAL A 188 2.65 0.42 -13.31
C VAL A 188 3.08 1.53 -14.26
N GLU A 189 2.79 1.41 -15.56
CA GLU A 189 3.12 2.46 -16.55
C GLU A 189 2.45 3.79 -16.18
N ARG A 190 1.16 3.75 -15.87
CA ARG A 190 0.42 4.93 -15.44
C ARG A 190 1.04 5.59 -14.19
N SER A 191 1.46 4.79 -13.21
CA SER A 191 2.12 5.31 -12.00
C SER A 191 3.44 6.02 -12.30
N LEU A 192 4.19 5.53 -13.29
CA LEU A 192 5.46 6.13 -13.71
C LEU A 192 5.28 7.46 -14.45
N GLU A 193 4.13 7.65 -15.11
CA GLU A 193 3.78 8.86 -15.85
C GLU A 193 3.08 9.91 -14.99
N THR A 194 2.51 9.52 -13.84
CA THR A 194 1.75 10.43 -12.97
C THR A 194 2.69 11.26 -12.11
N ASP A 195 2.66 12.57 -12.27
CA ASP A 195 3.37 13.50 -11.39
C ASP A 195 2.72 13.56 -10.01
N ILE A 196 3.51 13.88 -8.98
CA ILE A 196 2.99 14.01 -7.61
C ILE A 196 1.96 15.16 -7.48
N GLU A 197 2.04 16.17 -8.34
CA GLU A 197 1.05 17.26 -8.37
C GLU A 197 -0.30 16.81 -8.96
N GLU A 198 -0.30 15.71 -9.73
CA GLU A 198 -1.49 15.09 -10.30
C GLU A 198 -2.05 13.98 -9.40
N ALA A 199 -1.41 13.72 -8.24
CA ALA A 199 -1.87 12.69 -7.31
C ALA A 199 -3.33 12.94 -6.89
N ALA A 200 -4.18 11.92 -7.05
CA ALA A 200 -5.61 12.04 -6.78
C ALA A 200 -6.20 10.75 -6.21
N GLN A 201 -7.14 10.90 -5.30
CA GLN A 201 -7.97 9.81 -4.81
C GLN A 201 -9.12 9.60 -5.80
N THR A 202 -9.11 8.46 -6.51
CA THR A 202 -10.00 8.18 -7.65
C THR A 202 -11.18 7.27 -7.31
N ALA A 203 -11.24 6.76 -6.07
CA ALA A 203 -12.28 5.84 -5.64
C ALA A 203 -13.03 6.32 -4.38
N PRO A 204 -13.88 7.38 -4.49
CA PRO A 204 -14.56 7.99 -3.35
C PRO A 204 -15.47 7.04 -2.59
N VAL A 205 -16.05 6.04 -3.25
CA VAL A 205 -16.87 5.00 -2.59
C VAL A 205 -16.00 4.14 -1.67
N ILE A 206 -14.78 3.77 -2.09
CA ILE A 206 -13.84 3.03 -1.25
C ILE A 206 -13.44 3.85 -0.02
N GLU A 207 -13.24 5.15 -0.18
CA GLU A 207 -12.96 6.08 0.92
C GLU A 207 -14.09 6.10 1.95
N LEU A 208 -15.34 6.15 1.49
CA LEU A 208 -16.51 6.09 2.37
C LEU A 208 -16.57 4.75 3.11
N LEU A 209 -16.34 3.63 2.40
CA LEU A 209 -16.32 2.30 2.99
C LEU A 209 -15.21 2.14 4.04
N GLN A 210 -14.01 2.65 3.77
CA GLN A 210 -12.93 2.70 4.76
C GLN A 210 -13.34 3.51 5.99
N GLY A 211 -13.96 4.68 5.81
CA GLY A 211 -14.45 5.52 6.91
C GLY A 211 -15.54 4.87 7.76
N LEU A 212 -16.33 3.96 7.18
CA LEU A 212 -17.35 3.22 7.91
C LEU A 212 -16.78 2.15 8.84
N HIS A 213 -15.52 1.75 8.66
CA HIS A 213 -14.91 0.65 9.42
C HIS A 213 -15.04 0.84 10.95
N ASP A 214 -14.86 2.05 11.46
CA ASP A 214 -14.94 2.32 12.90
C ASP A 214 -16.36 2.10 13.47
N ARG A 215 -17.38 2.08 12.62
CA ARG A 215 -18.79 1.88 12.96
C ARG A 215 -19.28 0.44 12.80
N LEU A 216 -18.42 -0.47 12.28
CA LEU A 216 -18.80 -1.87 12.12
C LEU A 216 -19.03 -2.52 13.48
N TYR A 217 -20.09 -3.33 13.57
CA TYR A 217 -20.45 -4.06 14.79
C TYR A 217 -19.41 -5.12 15.17
N SER A 218 -18.90 -5.84 14.19
CA SER A 218 -17.84 -6.84 14.36
C SER A 218 -16.70 -6.55 13.40
N LYS A 219 -15.47 -6.81 13.83
CA LYS A 219 -14.27 -6.47 13.06
C LYS A 219 -13.28 -7.63 13.08
N LEU A 220 -12.86 -8.05 11.91
CA LEU A 220 -11.78 -9.01 11.71
C LEU A 220 -10.44 -8.28 11.50
N PHE A 221 -10.50 -7.05 11.00
CA PHE A 221 -9.36 -6.20 10.69
C PHE A 221 -9.30 -4.98 11.62
N LEU A 222 -8.16 -4.31 11.63
CA LEU A 222 -7.98 -3.05 12.37
C LEU A 222 -8.49 -1.82 11.60
N SER A 223 -8.58 -1.97 10.24
CA SER A 223 -9.17 -0.95 9.35
C SER A 223 -9.58 -1.54 8.01
#